data_d8992b47a830d2f919260a13ade333c1
#
_entry.id   d8992b47a830d2f919260a13ade333c1
#
_cell.length_a   1.000
_cell.length_b   1.000
_cell.length_c   1.000
_cell.angle_alpha   90.00
_cell.angle_beta   90.00
_cell.angle_gamma   90.00
#
_symmetry.space_group_name_H-M   'P 1'
#
loop_
_entity.id
_entity.type
_entity.pdbx_description
1 polymer ?
#
loop_
_entity_poly.entity_id
_entity_poly.type
_entity_poly.pdbx_seq_one_letter_code
_entity_poly.pdbx_strand_id
1 'polypeptide(L)'
;MEQRISLITLGVADLRRAAAFYERVIGWKAESSPPGVVFFALNGVVFGLWPHDELAKDMGTTSDGVSAYRGYALAHNVRSEAEVDAIFGRLKEHGATILKQPQKAFWGGYSGYFSDPDGHTWEIAYNPFWTIQQDGRVSMKKE
;
A
#
# COMPACT_ATOMS: atom_id res chain seq x y z
N MET A 1 3.01 12.93 21.56
CA MET A 1 3.38 12.33 20.26
C MET A 1 2.82 13.24 19.17
N GLU A 2 3.63 13.64 18.20
CA GLU A 2 3.15 14.44 17.06
C GLU A 2 2.19 13.62 16.20
N GLN A 3 1.24 14.30 15.54
CA GLN A 3 0.20 13.65 14.72
C GLN A 3 0.76 13.30 13.32
N ARG A 4 1.68 12.34 13.27
CA ARG A 4 2.29 11.84 12.04
C ARG A 4 2.77 10.40 12.17
N ILE A 5 2.81 9.68 11.05
CA ILE A 5 3.46 8.37 10.91
C ILE A 5 4.75 8.60 10.11
N SER A 6 5.87 8.07 10.59
CA SER A 6 7.17 8.22 9.92
C SER A 6 7.54 7.03 9.06
N LEU A 7 7.13 5.82 9.47
CA LEU A 7 7.47 4.56 8.80
C LEU A 7 6.32 3.58 8.95
N ILE A 8 6.00 2.90 7.86
CA ILE A 8 5.13 1.70 7.84
C ILE A 8 6.00 0.54 7.40
N THR A 9 6.14 -0.48 8.24
CA THR A 9 6.90 -1.69 7.92
C THR A 9 5.94 -2.86 7.76
N LEU A 10 5.99 -3.53 6.63
CA LEU A 10 5.23 -4.74 6.35
C LEU A 10 6.12 -5.99 6.52
N GLY A 11 5.62 -6.96 7.27
CA GLY A 11 6.22 -8.29 7.32
C GLY A 11 5.93 -9.04 6.03
N VAL A 12 6.96 -9.67 5.45
CA VAL A 12 6.88 -10.42 4.19
C VAL A 12 7.53 -11.79 4.30
N ALA A 13 7.02 -12.77 3.56
CA ALA A 13 7.58 -14.11 3.58
C ALA A 13 8.89 -14.20 2.78
N ASP A 14 8.95 -13.50 1.64
CA ASP A 14 10.12 -13.44 0.75
C ASP A 14 10.37 -11.99 0.36
N LEU A 15 11.45 -11.42 0.88
CA LEU A 15 11.79 -10.00 0.68
C LEU A 15 12.04 -9.66 -0.78
N ARG A 16 12.68 -10.57 -1.54
CA ARG A 16 12.95 -10.35 -2.97
C ARG A 16 11.67 -10.34 -3.79
N ARG A 17 10.78 -11.29 -3.55
CA ARG A 17 9.47 -11.37 -4.20
C ARG A 17 8.62 -10.13 -3.88
N ALA A 18 8.55 -9.75 -2.61
CA ALA A 18 7.82 -8.57 -2.18
C ALA A 18 8.37 -7.28 -2.82
N ALA A 19 9.69 -7.06 -2.77
CA ALA A 19 10.32 -5.91 -3.40
C ALA A 19 10.03 -5.84 -4.91
N ALA A 20 10.14 -6.98 -5.61
CA ALA A 20 9.85 -7.07 -7.04
C ALA A 20 8.40 -6.68 -7.38
N PHE A 21 7.43 -6.99 -6.52
CA PHE A 21 6.04 -6.55 -6.69
C PHE A 21 5.94 -5.03 -6.65
N TYR A 22 6.47 -4.37 -5.62
CA TYR A 22 6.40 -2.92 -5.49
C TYR A 22 7.18 -2.19 -6.59
N GLU A 23 8.30 -2.75 -7.04
CA GLU A 23 9.09 -2.16 -8.13
C GLU A 23 8.45 -2.36 -9.51
N ARG A 24 8.01 -3.57 -9.84
CA ARG A 24 7.56 -3.92 -11.21
C ARG A 24 6.08 -3.70 -11.42
N VAL A 25 5.24 -4.03 -10.44
CA VAL A 25 3.78 -3.92 -10.56
C VAL A 25 3.31 -2.54 -10.16
N ILE A 26 3.70 -2.09 -8.96
CA ILE A 26 3.32 -0.77 -8.44
C ILE A 26 4.13 0.34 -9.12
N GLY A 27 5.38 0.07 -9.50
CA GLY A 27 6.24 1.00 -10.21
C GLY A 27 7.03 1.94 -9.29
N TRP A 28 7.22 1.58 -8.04
CA TRP A 28 8.05 2.35 -7.10
C TRP A 28 9.53 2.06 -7.29
N LYS A 29 10.37 2.97 -6.82
CA LYS A 29 11.82 2.82 -6.82
C LYS A 29 12.31 2.60 -5.40
N ALA A 30 12.98 1.46 -5.17
CA ALA A 30 13.60 1.18 -3.88
C ALA A 30 14.76 2.14 -3.61
N GLU A 31 14.87 2.57 -2.36
CA GLU A 31 16.02 3.31 -1.85
C GLU A 31 17.17 2.37 -1.50
N SER A 32 18.40 2.93 -1.40
CA SER A 32 19.53 2.19 -0.84
C SER A 32 19.22 1.78 0.60
N SER A 33 19.24 0.49 0.87
CA SER A 33 18.80 -0.08 2.15
C SER A 33 19.87 -0.99 2.73
N PRO A 34 19.95 -1.13 4.06
CA PRO A 34 20.77 -2.15 4.69
C PRO A 34 20.39 -3.57 4.20
N PRO A 35 21.30 -4.54 4.25
CA PRO A 35 20.94 -5.93 3.95
C PRO A 35 19.77 -6.43 4.79
N GLY A 36 18.85 -7.18 4.16
CA GLY A 36 17.73 -7.82 4.85
C GLY A 36 16.48 -6.93 5.02
N VAL A 37 16.48 -5.71 4.53
CA VAL A 37 15.31 -4.80 4.51
C VAL A 37 15.28 -4.04 3.19
N VAL A 38 14.09 -3.67 2.73
CA VAL A 38 13.91 -2.79 1.55
C VAL A 38 13.05 -1.61 1.94
N PHE A 39 13.50 -0.40 1.60
CA PHE A 39 12.78 0.84 1.84
C PHE A 39 12.38 1.54 0.55
N PHE A 40 11.22 2.17 0.59
CA PHE A 40 10.71 3.08 -0.43
C PHE A 40 10.40 4.42 0.24
N ALA A 41 10.96 5.50 -0.30
CA ALA A 41 10.62 6.85 0.15
C ALA A 41 9.28 7.25 -0.47
N LEU A 42 8.28 7.47 0.36
CA LEU A 42 6.98 8.00 -0.04
C LEU A 42 6.86 9.47 0.37
N ASN A 43 5.75 10.09 0.00
CA ASN A 43 5.52 11.49 0.32
C ASN A 43 5.28 11.70 1.82
N GLY A 44 6.35 11.97 2.56
CA GLY A 44 6.31 12.24 4.00
C GLY A 44 6.28 11.02 4.91
N VAL A 45 6.38 9.81 4.36
CA VAL A 45 6.45 8.56 5.10
C VAL A 45 7.39 7.58 4.39
N VAL A 46 8.08 6.75 5.14
CA VAL A 46 8.87 5.64 4.59
C VAL A 46 8.03 4.36 4.61
N PHE A 47 8.12 3.57 3.55
CA PHE A 47 7.50 2.26 3.46
C PHE A 47 8.60 1.20 3.46
N GLY A 48 8.54 0.25 4.39
CA GLY A 48 9.54 -0.78 4.59
C GLY A 48 8.98 -2.18 4.40
N LEU A 49 9.79 -3.05 3.82
CA LEU A 49 9.55 -4.48 3.74
C LEU A 49 10.61 -5.20 4.55
N TRP A 50 10.18 -6.10 5.43
CA TRP A 50 11.07 -6.86 6.30
C TRP A 50 10.57 -8.29 6.45
N PRO A 51 11.46 -9.33 6.47
CA PRO A 51 11.00 -10.69 6.70
C PRO A 51 10.17 -10.83 7.97
N HIS A 52 9.08 -11.61 7.90
CA HIS A 52 8.14 -11.78 9.02
C HIS A 52 8.83 -12.12 10.33
N ASP A 53 9.76 -13.09 10.30
CA ASP A 53 10.42 -13.57 11.51
C ASP A 53 11.32 -12.50 12.13
N GLU A 54 12.01 -11.72 11.30
CA GLU A 54 12.88 -10.65 11.76
C GLU A 54 12.05 -9.49 12.34
N LEU A 55 10.97 -9.10 11.67
CA LEU A 55 10.05 -8.07 12.17
C LEU A 55 9.41 -8.50 13.50
N ALA A 56 8.89 -9.72 13.58
CA ALA A 56 8.27 -10.25 14.79
C ALA A 56 9.27 -10.32 15.96
N LYS A 57 10.49 -10.78 15.69
CA LYS A 57 11.57 -10.81 16.68
C LYS A 57 11.91 -9.42 17.20
N ASP A 58 12.02 -8.42 16.32
CA ASP A 58 12.27 -7.04 16.71
C ASP A 58 11.14 -6.46 17.57
N MET A 59 9.90 -6.85 17.29
CA MET A 59 8.73 -6.48 18.09
C MET A 59 8.60 -7.26 19.41
N GLY A 60 9.47 -8.23 19.68
CA GLY A 60 9.42 -9.07 20.87
C GLY A 60 8.29 -10.12 20.85
N THR A 61 7.89 -10.59 19.66
CA THR A 61 6.85 -11.59 19.46
C THR A 61 7.28 -12.66 18.43
N THR A 62 6.35 -13.51 18.01
CA THR A 62 6.55 -14.50 16.94
C THR A 62 5.67 -14.19 15.73
N SER A 63 6.07 -14.68 14.56
CA SER A 63 5.29 -14.53 13.31
C SER A 63 4.17 -15.56 13.16
N ASP A 64 3.94 -16.42 14.16
CA ASP A 64 2.90 -17.44 14.14
C ASP A 64 1.49 -16.82 14.17
N GLY A 65 0.57 -17.42 13.42
CA GLY A 65 -0.84 -17.03 13.45
C GLY A 65 -1.21 -15.79 12.64
N VAL A 66 -0.45 -15.48 11.58
CA VAL A 66 -0.84 -14.42 10.63
C VAL A 66 -2.19 -14.72 9.99
N SER A 67 -3.21 -13.91 10.30
CA SER A 67 -4.55 -13.99 9.73
C SER A 67 -4.62 -13.38 8.34
N ALA A 68 -5.52 -13.87 7.49
CA ALA A 68 -5.85 -13.25 6.21
C ALA A 68 -6.41 -11.82 6.38
N TYR A 69 -7.21 -11.60 7.43
CA TYR A 69 -7.66 -10.27 7.84
C TYR A 69 -6.75 -9.74 8.95
N ARG A 70 -6.03 -8.67 8.67
CA ARG A 70 -5.01 -8.09 9.56
C ARG A 70 -5.46 -6.81 10.26
N GLY A 71 -6.72 -6.40 10.09
CA GLY A 71 -7.31 -5.24 10.76
C GLY A 71 -6.86 -3.87 10.22
N TYR A 72 -6.19 -3.83 9.07
CA TYR A 72 -5.84 -2.59 8.38
C TYR A 72 -5.88 -2.75 6.87
N ALA A 73 -5.99 -1.64 6.18
CA ALA A 73 -5.72 -1.51 4.75
C ALA A 73 -4.85 -0.29 4.50
N LEU A 74 -3.99 -0.39 3.51
CA LEU A 74 -3.27 0.77 2.98
C LEU A 74 -4.09 1.36 1.84
N ALA A 75 -4.12 2.70 1.71
CA ALA A 75 -4.87 3.34 0.66
C ALA A 75 -4.02 4.29 -0.17
N HIS A 76 -4.23 4.25 -1.49
CA HIS A 76 -3.70 5.22 -2.43
C HIS A 76 -4.86 5.95 -3.08
N ASN A 77 -5.01 7.24 -2.77
CA ASN A 77 -6.02 8.07 -3.37
C ASN A 77 -5.53 8.70 -4.67
N VAL A 78 -6.42 8.76 -5.64
CA VAL A 78 -6.19 9.33 -6.98
C VAL A 78 -7.20 10.42 -7.28
N ARG A 79 -6.99 11.16 -8.38
CA ARG A 79 -7.75 12.38 -8.70
C ARG A 79 -9.01 12.13 -9.52
N SER A 80 -9.19 10.92 -10.05
CA SER A 80 -10.34 10.56 -10.88
C SER A 80 -10.66 9.07 -10.83
N GLU A 81 -11.89 8.71 -11.22
CA GLU A 81 -12.29 7.31 -11.43
C GLU A 81 -11.47 6.64 -12.52
N ALA A 82 -11.15 7.38 -13.59
CA ALA A 82 -10.33 6.87 -14.68
C ALA A 82 -8.92 6.46 -14.23
N GLU A 83 -8.33 7.17 -13.26
CA GLU A 83 -7.04 6.79 -12.67
C GLU A 83 -7.18 5.51 -11.83
N VAL A 84 -8.28 5.31 -11.12
CA VAL A 84 -8.56 4.03 -10.43
C VAL A 84 -8.58 2.89 -11.44
N ASP A 85 -9.34 3.03 -12.52
CA ASP A 85 -9.47 2.00 -13.56
C ASP A 85 -8.14 1.70 -14.24
N ALA A 86 -7.34 2.73 -14.53
CA ALA A 86 -6.00 2.58 -15.14
C ALA A 86 -5.05 1.78 -14.24
N ILE A 87 -5.04 2.06 -12.94
CA ILE A 87 -4.24 1.29 -11.96
C ILE A 87 -4.70 -0.16 -11.90
N PHE A 88 -6.01 -0.41 -11.84
CA PHE A 88 -6.54 -1.77 -11.83
C PHE A 88 -6.27 -2.54 -13.13
N GLY A 89 -6.28 -1.85 -14.28
CA GLY A 89 -5.83 -2.41 -15.55
C GLY A 89 -4.40 -2.92 -15.47
N ARG A 90 -3.47 -2.08 -14.98
CA ARG A 90 -2.08 -2.46 -14.77
C ARG A 90 -1.92 -3.62 -13.76
N LEU A 91 -2.64 -3.59 -12.65
CA LEU A 91 -2.61 -4.67 -11.66
C LEU A 91 -3.01 -6.02 -12.27
N LYS A 92 -4.06 -6.04 -13.10
CA LYS A 92 -4.53 -7.24 -13.80
C LYS A 92 -3.50 -7.74 -14.82
N GLU A 93 -2.91 -6.86 -15.62
CA GLU A 93 -1.86 -7.20 -16.59
C GLU A 93 -0.66 -7.89 -15.93
N HIS A 94 -0.34 -7.51 -14.70
CA HIS A 94 0.74 -8.10 -13.91
C HIS A 94 0.30 -9.26 -13.01
N GLY A 95 -0.95 -9.72 -13.11
CA GLY A 95 -1.45 -10.88 -12.37
C GLY A 95 -1.62 -10.65 -10.87
N ALA A 96 -1.82 -9.39 -10.44
CA ALA A 96 -2.08 -9.07 -9.04
C ALA A 96 -3.44 -9.64 -8.58
N THR A 97 -3.54 -10.01 -7.31
CA THR A 97 -4.78 -10.53 -6.73
C THR A 97 -5.77 -9.39 -6.48
N ILE A 98 -6.85 -9.38 -7.25
CA ILE A 98 -7.93 -8.40 -7.08
C ILE A 98 -8.94 -8.94 -6.07
N LEU A 99 -9.12 -8.22 -4.96
CA LEU A 99 -10.07 -8.56 -3.90
C LEU A 99 -11.47 -8.01 -4.19
N LYS A 100 -11.53 -6.80 -4.74
CA LYS A 100 -12.77 -6.13 -5.11
C LYS A 100 -12.54 -5.24 -6.32
N GLN A 101 -13.31 -5.46 -7.38
CA GLN A 101 -13.24 -4.63 -8.58
C GLN A 101 -13.63 -3.18 -8.27
N PRO A 102 -13.07 -2.18 -8.99
CA PRO A 102 -13.50 -0.80 -8.86
C PRO A 102 -15.00 -0.64 -9.05
N GLN A 103 -15.63 0.07 -8.14
CA GLN A 103 -17.07 0.35 -8.18
C GLN A 103 -17.40 1.58 -7.35
N LYS A 104 -18.58 2.13 -7.57
CA LYS A 104 -19.13 3.19 -6.72
C LYS A 104 -19.24 2.70 -5.29
N ALA A 105 -18.75 3.52 -4.36
CA ALA A 105 -18.79 3.24 -2.93
C ALA A 105 -20.00 3.96 -2.29
N PHE A 106 -20.55 3.38 -1.21
CA PHE A 106 -21.70 3.93 -0.50
C PHE A 106 -21.45 5.35 0.04
N TRP A 107 -20.19 5.70 0.31
CA TRP A 107 -19.78 7.03 0.79
C TRP A 107 -19.60 8.07 -0.33
N GLY A 108 -19.93 7.73 -1.57
CA GLY A 108 -19.95 8.64 -2.72
C GLY A 108 -18.69 8.64 -3.58
N GLY A 109 -17.69 7.86 -3.24
CA GLY A 109 -16.46 7.70 -4.01
C GLY A 109 -16.50 6.54 -4.99
N TYR A 110 -15.32 6.22 -5.54
CA TYR A 110 -15.11 5.09 -6.46
C TYR A 110 -13.84 4.37 -6.05
N SER A 111 -13.92 3.09 -5.71
CA SER A 111 -12.77 2.36 -5.22
C SER A 111 -12.80 0.87 -5.50
N GLY A 112 -11.62 0.26 -5.43
CA GLY A 112 -11.43 -1.18 -5.46
C GLY A 112 -10.29 -1.59 -4.51
N TYR A 113 -10.14 -2.90 -4.31
CA TYR A 113 -9.13 -3.48 -3.44
C TYR A 113 -8.32 -4.55 -4.16
N PHE A 114 -7.03 -4.59 -3.87
CA PHE A 114 -6.13 -5.67 -4.27
C PHE A 114 -5.23 -6.06 -3.10
N SER A 115 -4.57 -7.20 -3.20
CA SER A 115 -3.53 -7.57 -2.25
C SER A 115 -2.17 -7.69 -2.92
N ASP A 116 -1.12 -7.41 -2.14
CA ASP A 116 0.24 -7.75 -2.51
C ASP A 116 0.50 -9.26 -2.38
N PRO A 117 1.68 -9.79 -2.78
CA PRO A 117 1.99 -11.22 -2.70
C PRO A 117 1.94 -11.82 -1.29
N ASP A 118 2.00 -11.00 -0.25
CA ASP A 118 1.96 -11.41 1.16
C ASP A 118 0.57 -11.21 1.79
N GLY A 119 -0.43 -10.82 0.99
CA GLY A 119 -1.80 -10.61 1.44
C GLY A 119 -2.05 -9.28 2.13
N HIS A 120 -1.13 -8.33 2.03
CA HIS A 120 -1.37 -6.97 2.51
C HIS A 120 -2.37 -6.28 1.58
N THR A 121 -3.45 -5.77 2.18
CA THR A 121 -4.58 -5.20 1.43
C THR A 121 -4.35 -3.74 1.12
N TRP A 122 -4.56 -3.39 -0.15
CA TRP A 122 -4.51 -2.04 -0.68
C TRP A 122 -5.85 -1.61 -1.25
N GLU A 123 -6.24 -0.38 -0.96
CA GLU A 123 -7.35 0.33 -1.61
C GLU A 123 -6.80 1.35 -2.60
N ILE A 124 -7.34 1.38 -3.81
CA ILE A 124 -7.19 2.50 -4.73
C ILE A 124 -8.53 3.21 -4.80
N ALA A 125 -8.54 4.50 -4.46
CA ALA A 125 -9.78 5.25 -4.29
C ALA A 125 -9.74 6.64 -4.92
N TYR A 126 -10.82 7.01 -5.59
CA TYR A 126 -11.18 8.39 -5.86
C TYR A 126 -12.21 8.86 -4.83
N ASN A 127 -11.88 9.87 -4.06
CA ASN A 127 -12.77 10.50 -3.09
C ASN A 127 -13.08 11.93 -3.53
N PRO A 128 -14.33 12.23 -3.98
CA PRO A 128 -14.67 13.55 -4.47
C PRO A 128 -14.73 14.65 -3.39
N PHE A 129 -14.63 14.24 -2.11
CA PHE A 129 -14.67 15.16 -0.97
C PHE A 129 -13.29 15.56 -0.47
N TRP A 130 -12.23 14.92 -0.97
CA TRP A 130 -10.85 15.17 -0.58
C TRP A 130 -10.07 15.75 -1.75
N THR A 131 -9.15 16.66 -1.46
CA THR A 131 -8.25 17.24 -2.45
C THR A 131 -6.87 16.59 -2.36
N ILE A 132 -6.33 16.18 -3.51
CA ILE A 132 -4.94 15.76 -3.63
C ILE A 132 -4.15 16.96 -4.17
N GLN A 133 -3.28 17.51 -3.33
CA GLN A 133 -2.46 18.67 -3.67
C GLN A 133 -1.43 18.35 -4.77
N GLN A 134 -0.77 19.38 -5.31
CA GLN A 134 0.23 19.18 -6.37
C GLN A 134 1.38 18.27 -5.93
N ASP A 135 1.76 18.33 -4.66
CA ASP A 135 2.81 17.49 -4.07
C ASP A 135 2.33 16.09 -3.66
N GLY A 136 1.06 15.73 -3.93
CA GLY A 136 0.47 14.43 -3.64
C GLY A 136 -0.12 14.27 -2.23
N ARG A 137 0.01 15.27 -1.37
CA ARG A 137 -0.60 15.21 -0.02
C ARG A 137 -2.13 15.30 -0.13
N VAL A 138 -2.80 14.50 0.72
CA VAL A 138 -4.26 14.50 0.82
C VAL A 138 -4.71 15.55 1.82
N SER A 139 -5.69 16.37 1.43
CA SER A 139 -6.42 17.28 2.30
C SER A 139 -7.88 16.84 2.40
N MET A 140 -8.38 16.69 3.63
CA MET A 140 -9.80 16.39 3.87
C MET A 140 -10.71 17.62 3.72
N LYS A 141 -10.12 18.78 3.48
CA LYS A 141 -10.88 20.01 3.17
C LYS A 141 -10.95 20.15 1.65
N LYS A 142 -12.16 20.41 1.15
CA LYS A 142 -12.33 20.83 -0.23
C LYS A 142 -11.85 22.28 -0.32
N GLU A 143 -10.84 22.53 -1.12
CA GLU A 143 -10.41 23.90 -1.48
C GLU A 143 -11.36 24.49 -2.51
#